data_c11c88e7be7fa1292b8f4dbc32476e43
#
_entry.id   c11c88e7be7fa1292b8f4dbc32476e43
#
_cell.length_a   1.000
_cell.length_b   1.000
_cell.length_c   1.000
_cell.angle_alpha   90.00
_cell.angle_beta   90.00
_cell.angle_gamma   90.00
#
_symmetry.space_group_name_H-M   'P 1'
#
loop_
_entity.id
_entity.type
_entity.pdbx_description
1 polymer ?
#
loop_
_entity_poly.entity_id
_entity_poly.type
_entity_poly.pdbx_seq_one_letter_code
_entity_poly.pdbx_strand_id
1 'polypeptide(L)'
;MSVECWRDSITLRTYLQGPEDPHASLGRRHIYPYTMQDDLLHEAEDRDYLALHLENDLLHVIVLPELGGKVFSAYDKVAGREVFYRNSVVKPAMVALRGAWVSGGIEFNFFHRGHSHTTMAPVSAEMQEAGDEAGEGAAITVSNIDLTSRARWAITIGLEPGDPRLHQHVYLRNRMPWRQRYYFWANAALPALDDLQLVYPAHKARFSREGIVDYPMWKGRDLSLYRNHAVANDIFTLDVEEDFFGCYYPGEDAGLVHLADRAHSVGKKFFTWGTEDAGMIWVDLLTDEDGQYVELQAGRFVDQSIYEFMRPFQQMQWHEVWWPLHGIGGWVWASDEAALNFRLGEEGRAEVGAMTWRRHEGARIAVSAAESVLWSERADLAQNAPFTTTADLGEAATRAEELVVTIEAGGRELLRYVHPPEHTKHPSVLETGERDRPEPTPEEQCTAGELHLRALEAELWGRREEARRLWELALERDSALGRAHVGLGLLDYRQGRFEAARQHLQQAVDLDRHDYAAKY
;
A
#
# COMPACT_ATOMS: atom_id res chain seq x y z
N MET A 1 8.51 -15.00 24.73
CA MET A 1 7.07 -15.23 25.02
C MET A 1 6.43 -15.64 23.71
N SER A 2 5.40 -16.49 23.70
CA SER A 2 4.71 -16.93 22.48
C SER A 2 3.83 -15.81 21.94
N VAL A 3 3.51 -15.87 20.65
CA VAL A 3 2.48 -15.01 20.06
C VAL A 3 1.12 -15.66 20.30
N GLU A 4 0.17 -14.88 20.80
CA GLU A 4 -1.22 -15.32 20.99
C GLU A 4 -2.03 -15.00 19.73
N CYS A 5 -2.94 -15.91 19.37
CA CYS A 5 -3.84 -15.77 18.24
C CYS A 5 -5.24 -16.23 18.65
N TRP A 6 -6.24 -15.35 18.55
CA TRP A 6 -7.62 -15.68 18.92
C TRP A 6 -8.63 -14.90 18.07
N ARG A 7 -9.89 -15.23 18.24
CA ARG A 7 -11.01 -14.52 17.61
C ARG A 7 -12.06 -14.14 18.63
N ASP A 8 -12.66 -12.98 18.43
CA ASP A 8 -13.85 -12.54 19.14
C ASP A 8 -14.70 -11.62 18.25
N SER A 9 -15.56 -10.83 18.86
CA SER A 9 -16.42 -9.86 18.18
C SER A 9 -16.14 -8.48 18.73
N ILE A 10 -16.00 -7.50 17.83
CA ILE A 10 -15.94 -6.09 18.20
C ILE A 10 -17.16 -5.35 17.67
N THR A 11 -17.76 -4.52 18.50
CA THR A 11 -18.91 -3.70 18.12
C THR A 11 -18.43 -2.35 17.61
N LEU A 12 -18.82 -1.98 16.40
CA LEU A 12 -18.50 -0.68 15.79
C LEU A 12 -19.78 0.00 15.33
N ARG A 13 -19.87 1.31 15.58
CA ARG A 13 -20.92 2.13 14.98
C ARG A 13 -20.77 2.11 13.47
N THR A 14 -21.82 1.71 12.77
CA THR A 14 -21.78 1.43 11.33
C THR A 14 -22.88 2.19 10.62
N TYR A 15 -22.51 3.01 9.65
CA TYR A 15 -23.45 3.68 8.75
C TYR A 15 -23.99 2.69 7.74
N LEU A 16 -25.31 2.67 7.59
CA LEU A 16 -26.02 1.68 6.80
C LEU A 16 -25.83 1.92 5.30
N GLN A 17 -25.97 0.85 4.56
CA GLN A 17 -26.04 0.87 3.10
C GLN A 17 -27.38 0.28 2.68
N GLY A 18 -27.99 0.87 1.68
CA GLY A 18 -29.12 0.29 1.01
C GLY A 18 -28.73 -0.90 0.11
N PRO A 19 -29.64 -1.43 -0.67
CA PRO A 19 -29.38 -2.57 -1.54
C PRO A 19 -28.36 -2.21 -2.63
N GLU A 20 -27.46 -3.14 -2.94
CA GLU A 20 -26.48 -2.97 -4.02
C GLU A 20 -27.19 -2.84 -5.39
N ASP A 21 -26.73 -1.91 -6.25
CA ASP A 21 -27.25 -1.79 -7.61
C ASP A 21 -26.87 -3.02 -8.46
N PRO A 22 -27.84 -3.82 -8.90
CA PRO A 22 -27.59 -5.01 -9.69
C PRO A 22 -27.14 -4.69 -11.13
N HIS A 23 -27.25 -3.45 -11.58
CA HIS A 23 -26.96 -3.03 -12.97
C HIS A 23 -25.61 -2.32 -13.13
N ALA A 24 -24.74 -2.45 -12.17
CA ALA A 24 -23.41 -1.82 -12.16
C ALA A 24 -22.56 -2.06 -13.41
N SER A 25 -22.74 -3.21 -14.07
CA SER A 25 -22.04 -3.54 -15.32
C SER A 25 -22.34 -2.58 -16.48
N LEU A 26 -23.42 -1.83 -16.40
CA LEU A 26 -23.82 -0.81 -17.39
C LEU A 26 -23.15 0.54 -17.16
N GLY A 27 -22.52 0.75 -16.00
CA GLY A 27 -21.85 1.99 -15.66
C GLY A 27 -20.49 2.18 -16.37
N ARG A 28 -19.81 3.27 -16.04
CA ARG A 28 -18.50 3.64 -16.61
C ARG A 28 -17.33 2.78 -16.10
N ARG A 29 -17.53 1.96 -15.06
CA ARG A 29 -16.48 1.17 -14.41
C ARG A 29 -16.71 -0.30 -14.69
N HIS A 30 -15.66 -0.99 -15.11
CA HIS A 30 -15.69 -2.43 -15.34
C HIS A 30 -15.50 -3.18 -14.04
N ILE A 31 -16.51 -3.17 -13.19
CA ILE A 31 -16.50 -3.89 -11.92
C ILE A 31 -17.19 -5.26 -12.00
N TYR A 32 -17.86 -5.53 -13.13
CA TYR A 32 -18.61 -6.77 -13.29
C TYR A 32 -17.73 -8.01 -13.02
N PRO A 33 -18.19 -9.01 -12.28
CA PRO A 33 -19.58 -9.28 -11.86
C PRO A 33 -19.97 -8.69 -10.48
N TYR A 34 -19.19 -7.77 -9.94
CA TYR A 34 -19.58 -7.08 -8.73
C TYR A 34 -20.67 -6.05 -9.01
N THR A 35 -21.54 -5.85 -8.04
CA THR A 35 -22.58 -4.81 -8.03
C THR A 35 -22.04 -3.49 -7.49
N MET A 36 -22.70 -2.36 -7.76
CA MET A 36 -22.36 -1.09 -7.12
C MET A 36 -22.84 -1.06 -5.67
N GLN A 37 -22.05 -0.41 -4.83
CA GLN A 37 -22.34 -0.12 -3.42
C GLN A 37 -22.41 1.41 -3.28
N ASP A 38 -23.45 2.02 -3.83
CA ASP A 38 -23.60 3.47 -3.96
C ASP A 38 -24.81 4.05 -3.22
N ASP A 39 -25.63 3.22 -2.61
CA ASP A 39 -26.74 3.63 -1.76
C ASP A 39 -26.25 3.78 -0.31
N LEU A 40 -25.62 4.94 0.00
CA LEU A 40 -25.07 5.24 1.31
C LEU A 40 -26.08 6.03 2.15
N LEU A 41 -26.38 5.53 3.35
CA LEU A 41 -27.38 6.12 4.24
C LEU A 41 -26.71 6.95 5.35
N HIS A 42 -27.49 7.85 5.94
CA HIS A 42 -27.05 8.66 7.08
C HIS A 42 -27.39 8.01 8.44
N GLU A 43 -28.22 6.97 8.41
CA GLU A 43 -28.55 6.18 9.59
C GLU A 43 -27.37 5.27 9.96
N ALA A 44 -27.10 5.16 11.25
CA ALA A 44 -26.06 4.29 11.78
C ALA A 44 -26.59 3.46 12.96
N GLU A 45 -26.11 2.24 13.06
CA GLU A 45 -26.37 1.32 14.17
C GLU A 45 -25.07 0.72 14.69
N ASP A 46 -25.12 0.16 15.89
CA ASP A 46 -24.02 -0.63 16.41
C ASP A 46 -24.07 -2.03 15.79
N ARG A 47 -22.96 -2.44 15.16
CA ARG A 47 -22.84 -3.72 14.48
C ARG A 47 -21.63 -4.48 14.98
N ASP A 48 -21.80 -5.77 15.21
CA ASP A 48 -20.73 -6.70 15.59
C ASP A 48 -19.98 -7.18 14.34
N TYR A 49 -18.64 -7.13 14.40
CA TYR A 49 -17.72 -7.61 13.40
C TYR A 49 -16.85 -8.72 13.97
N LEU A 50 -16.61 -9.77 13.20
CA LEU A 50 -15.60 -10.76 13.53
C LEU A 50 -14.22 -10.11 13.57
N ALA A 51 -13.58 -10.15 14.72
CA ALA A 51 -12.22 -9.67 14.94
C ALA A 51 -11.27 -10.85 15.11
N LEU A 52 -10.20 -10.85 14.31
CA LEU A 52 -9.09 -11.80 14.45
C LEU A 52 -7.91 -11.05 15.05
N HIS A 53 -7.33 -11.61 16.09
CA HIS A 53 -6.30 -10.98 16.89
C HIS A 53 -4.97 -11.73 16.77
N LEU A 54 -3.88 -10.96 16.71
CA LEU A 54 -2.52 -11.40 16.93
C LEU A 54 -1.91 -10.53 18.03
N GLU A 55 -1.25 -11.12 19.00
CA GLU A 55 -0.65 -10.38 20.09
C GLU A 55 0.67 -10.99 20.56
N ASN A 56 1.69 -10.17 20.66
CA ASN A 56 2.91 -10.48 21.39
C ASN A 56 3.12 -9.46 22.51
N ASP A 57 4.27 -9.45 23.14
CA ASP A 57 4.58 -8.53 24.23
C ASP A 57 4.74 -7.07 23.79
N LEU A 58 4.84 -6.78 22.49
CA LEU A 58 5.11 -5.45 21.92
C LEU A 58 3.96 -4.90 21.08
N LEU A 59 3.25 -5.73 20.32
CA LEU A 59 2.14 -5.35 19.46
C LEU A 59 0.87 -6.16 19.73
N HIS A 60 -0.28 -5.50 19.57
CA HIS A 60 -1.58 -6.13 19.45
C HIS A 60 -2.24 -5.70 18.13
N VAL A 61 -2.58 -6.65 17.28
CA VAL A 61 -3.10 -6.44 15.92
C VAL A 61 -4.51 -7.01 15.80
N ILE A 62 -5.40 -6.28 15.15
CA ILE A 62 -6.78 -6.70 14.85
C ILE A 62 -7.00 -6.66 13.35
N VAL A 63 -7.50 -7.77 12.80
CA VAL A 63 -7.87 -7.92 11.39
C VAL A 63 -9.37 -8.13 11.28
N LEU A 64 -10.05 -7.40 10.36
CA LEU A 64 -11.48 -7.52 10.11
C LEU A 64 -11.76 -8.17 8.75
N PRO A 65 -12.06 -9.48 8.70
CA PRO A 65 -12.36 -10.17 7.46
C PRO A 65 -13.57 -9.62 6.71
N GLU A 66 -14.57 -9.10 7.40
CA GLU A 66 -15.80 -8.58 6.81
C GLU A 66 -15.61 -7.23 6.10
N LEU A 67 -14.50 -6.52 6.38
CA LEU A 67 -14.10 -5.26 5.74
C LEU A 67 -12.88 -5.46 4.84
N GLY A 68 -12.94 -6.41 3.92
CA GLY A 68 -11.89 -6.67 2.95
C GLY A 68 -10.63 -7.32 3.51
N GLY A 69 -10.65 -7.76 4.77
CA GLY A 69 -9.49 -8.36 5.44
C GLY A 69 -8.43 -7.32 5.86
N LYS A 70 -8.83 -6.06 6.05
CA LYS A 70 -7.92 -4.99 6.47
C LYS A 70 -7.34 -5.24 7.87
N VAL A 71 -6.12 -4.79 8.10
CA VAL A 71 -5.61 -4.55 9.45
C VAL A 71 -6.34 -3.33 9.99
N PHE A 72 -7.24 -3.53 10.94
CA PHE A 72 -8.07 -2.47 11.51
C PHE A 72 -7.34 -1.66 12.58
N SER A 73 -6.54 -2.35 13.39
CA SER A 73 -5.78 -1.77 14.50
C SER A 73 -4.44 -2.50 14.61
N ALA A 74 -3.40 -1.75 14.95
CA ALA A 74 -2.12 -2.26 15.44
C ALA A 74 -1.67 -1.34 16.59
N TYR A 75 -1.75 -1.83 17.80
CA TYR A 75 -1.45 -1.07 19.01
C TYR A 75 -0.02 -1.36 19.49
N ASP A 76 0.83 -0.34 19.47
CA ASP A 76 2.17 -0.39 20.05
C ASP A 76 2.06 -0.28 21.59
N LYS A 77 2.34 -1.38 22.27
CA LYS A 77 2.26 -1.45 23.74
C LYS A 77 3.39 -0.70 24.45
N VAL A 78 4.51 -0.47 23.77
CA VAL A 78 5.67 0.26 24.34
C VAL A 78 5.39 1.75 24.27
N ALA A 79 4.97 2.27 23.11
CA ALA A 79 4.61 3.67 22.96
C ALA A 79 3.21 4.00 23.49
N GLY A 80 2.35 2.99 23.75
CA GLY A 80 1.01 3.17 24.28
C GLY A 80 0.03 3.83 23.31
N ARG A 81 0.16 3.54 21.98
CA ARG A 81 -0.61 4.20 20.91
C ARG A 81 -0.96 3.27 19.76
N GLU A 82 -1.95 3.67 18.98
CA GLU A 82 -2.20 3.05 17.67
C GLU A 82 -1.07 3.41 16.68
N VAL A 83 -0.58 2.42 15.94
CA VAL A 83 0.42 2.60 14.88
C VAL A 83 -0.21 3.22 13.65
N PHE A 84 -1.42 2.80 13.30
CA PHE A 84 -2.20 3.29 12.16
C PHE A 84 -3.40 4.11 12.63
N TYR A 85 -3.94 4.92 11.73
CA TYR A 85 -5.21 5.61 11.99
C TYR A 85 -6.32 4.57 12.17
N ARG A 86 -6.84 4.48 13.39
CA ARG A 86 -7.98 3.65 13.73
C ARG A 86 -9.24 4.48 13.69
N ASN A 87 -10.08 4.23 12.68
CA ASN A 87 -11.39 4.88 12.60
C ASN A 87 -12.35 4.21 13.60
N SER A 88 -12.96 5.00 14.47
CA SER A 88 -13.91 4.51 15.50
C SER A 88 -15.27 4.09 14.92
N VAL A 89 -15.54 4.46 13.66
CA VAL A 89 -16.79 4.18 12.97
C VAL A 89 -16.56 3.53 11.61
N VAL A 90 -17.49 2.71 11.17
CA VAL A 90 -17.57 2.23 9.78
C VAL A 90 -18.48 3.17 9.01
N LYS A 91 -17.90 4.20 8.37
CA LYS A 91 -18.59 5.25 7.64
C LYS A 91 -18.18 5.26 6.18
N PRO A 92 -18.95 4.59 5.31
CA PRO A 92 -18.58 4.48 3.90
C PRO A 92 -18.75 5.80 3.14
N ALA A 93 -17.81 6.10 2.25
CA ALA A 93 -17.91 7.17 1.26
C ALA A 93 -17.64 6.65 -0.16
N MET A 94 -18.02 7.42 -1.18
CA MET A 94 -17.95 7.05 -2.60
C MET A 94 -16.53 7.20 -3.17
N VAL A 95 -15.61 6.32 -2.77
CA VAL A 95 -14.18 6.35 -3.14
C VAL A 95 -13.76 5.14 -3.96
N ALA A 96 -14.20 3.92 -3.60
CA ALA A 96 -13.78 2.67 -4.24
C ALA A 96 -14.38 2.45 -5.64
N LEU A 97 -13.88 1.44 -6.35
CA LEU A 97 -14.38 1.05 -7.68
C LEU A 97 -15.87 0.69 -7.66
N ARG A 98 -16.35 0.07 -6.58
CA ARG A 98 -17.77 -0.27 -6.36
C ARG A 98 -18.58 0.86 -5.71
N GLY A 99 -17.95 1.94 -5.33
CA GLY A 99 -18.54 3.07 -4.60
C GLY A 99 -18.08 3.11 -3.15
N ALA A 100 -18.75 2.41 -2.25
CA ALA A 100 -18.47 2.40 -0.82
C ALA A 100 -17.01 2.04 -0.49
N TRP A 101 -16.43 2.81 0.43
CA TRP A 101 -15.08 2.62 0.95
C TRP A 101 -14.98 3.23 2.34
N VAL A 102 -14.22 2.62 3.23
CA VAL A 102 -13.97 3.12 4.60
C VAL A 102 -12.50 3.33 4.83
N SER A 103 -12.16 4.43 5.50
CA SER A 103 -10.79 4.79 5.89
C SER A 103 -10.28 3.96 7.06
N GLY A 104 -8.98 4.06 7.33
CA GLY A 104 -8.32 3.51 8.51
C GLY A 104 -7.63 2.17 8.29
N GLY A 105 -6.63 1.92 9.14
CA GLY A 105 -5.83 0.71 9.15
C GLY A 105 -4.96 0.49 7.92
N ILE A 106 -4.70 -0.76 7.57
CA ILE A 106 -4.03 -1.12 6.31
C ILE A 106 -5.03 -1.84 5.40
N GLU A 107 -5.20 -1.33 4.19
CA GLU A 107 -6.01 -1.90 3.13
C GLU A 107 -5.11 -2.52 2.06
N PHE A 108 -5.57 -3.61 1.44
CA PHE A 108 -4.84 -4.33 0.40
C PHE A 108 -5.58 -4.27 -0.93
N ASN A 109 -4.92 -3.76 -1.98
CA ASN A 109 -5.55 -3.47 -3.26
C ASN A 109 -4.92 -4.27 -4.40
N PHE A 110 -5.76 -4.97 -5.20
CA PHE A 110 -5.32 -5.95 -6.17
C PHE A 110 -5.97 -5.77 -7.54
N PHE A 111 -5.21 -6.13 -8.55
CA PHE A 111 -5.51 -6.29 -9.96
C PHE A 111 -5.97 -5.03 -10.69
N HIS A 112 -6.59 -4.07 -10.01
CA HIS A 112 -7.07 -2.83 -10.60
C HIS A 112 -6.35 -1.61 -9.98
N ARG A 113 -6.29 -0.54 -10.76
CA ARG A 113 -5.89 0.77 -10.26
C ARG A 113 -7.07 1.37 -9.49
N GLY A 114 -6.96 1.47 -8.22
CA GLY A 114 -8.01 1.93 -7.31
C GLY A 114 -8.23 0.90 -6.20
N HIS A 115 -9.14 1.22 -5.31
CA HIS A 115 -9.45 0.37 -4.16
C HIS A 115 -10.08 -0.95 -4.59
N SER A 116 -9.72 -2.03 -3.91
CA SER A 116 -10.15 -3.38 -4.25
C SER A 116 -11.68 -3.51 -4.29
N HIS A 117 -12.19 -4.41 -5.14
CA HIS A 117 -13.62 -4.72 -5.18
C HIS A 117 -14.17 -5.30 -3.87
N THR A 118 -13.30 -5.81 -3.03
CA THR A 118 -13.67 -6.44 -1.76
C THR A 118 -13.41 -5.56 -0.54
N THR A 119 -13.04 -4.28 -0.71
CA THR A 119 -12.71 -3.40 0.42
C THR A 119 -13.85 -3.27 1.44
N MET A 120 -15.10 -3.37 0.98
CA MET A 120 -16.32 -3.37 1.79
C MET A 120 -17.08 -4.70 1.71
N ALA A 121 -16.37 -5.81 1.55
CA ALA A 121 -16.98 -7.13 1.44
C ALA A 121 -16.19 -8.18 2.21
N PRO A 122 -16.85 -9.24 2.72
CA PRO A 122 -16.19 -10.33 3.41
C PRO A 122 -15.19 -11.05 2.52
N VAL A 123 -14.05 -11.41 3.10
CA VAL A 123 -13.01 -12.26 2.50
C VAL A 123 -12.76 -13.49 3.36
N SER A 124 -12.16 -14.52 2.77
CA SER A 124 -11.75 -15.70 3.54
C SER A 124 -10.60 -15.33 4.49
N ALA A 125 -10.66 -15.87 5.71
CA ALA A 125 -9.61 -15.71 6.70
C ALA A 125 -9.25 -17.05 7.34
N GLU A 126 -7.96 -17.25 7.58
CA GLU A 126 -7.39 -18.42 8.23
C GLU A 126 -6.40 -17.97 9.30
N MET A 127 -6.42 -18.63 10.44
CA MET A 127 -5.53 -18.35 11.56
C MET A 127 -4.52 -19.49 11.69
N GLN A 128 -3.27 -19.14 11.89
CA GLN A 128 -2.16 -20.05 12.14
C GLN A 128 -1.60 -19.76 13.54
N GLU A 129 -1.81 -20.67 14.46
CA GLU A 129 -1.33 -20.53 15.86
C GLU A 129 0.17 -20.83 15.97
N ALA A 130 0.81 -20.27 16.99
CA ALA A 130 2.20 -20.58 17.31
C ALA A 130 2.37 -22.06 17.66
N GLY A 131 3.45 -22.66 17.17
CA GLY A 131 3.72 -24.09 17.37
C GLY A 131 3.27 -25.01 16.25
N ASP A 132 2.49 -24.49 15.28
CA ASP A 132 2.14 -25.17 14.04
C ASP A 132 3.28 -25.03 12.99
N GLU A 133 2.96 -25.05 11.70
CA GLU A 133 3.93 -24.81 10.62
C GLU A 133 4.55 -23.39 10.66
N ALA A 134 3.95 -22.46 11.39
CA ALA A 134 4.43 -21.08 11.60
C ALA A 134 5.64 -20.99 12.57
N GLY A 135 6.02 -22.07 13.27
CA GLY A 135 7.08 -22.03 14.27
C GLY A 135 6.64 -21.39 15.61
N GLU A 136 7.39 -20.40 16.11
CA GLU A 136 7.05 -19.72 17.37
C GLU A 136 6.14 -18.49 17.15
N GLY A 137 6.02 -18.00 15.90
CA GLY A 137 5.14 -16.90 15.49
C GLY A 137 3.70 -17.36 15.27
N ALA A 138 2.80 -16.39 15.09
CA ALA A 138 1.42 -16.64 14.69
C ALA A 138 1.03 -15.73 13.52
N ALA A 139 0.03 -16.15 12.73
CA ALA A 139 -0.35 -15.41 11.54
C ALA A 139 -1.87 -15.48 11.26
N ILE A 140 -2.36 -14.46 10.57
CA ILE A 140 -3.70 -14.41 9.97
C ILE A 140 -3.52 -14.25 8.46
N THR A 141 -4.05 -15.20 7.68
CA THR A 141 -4.08 -15.09 6.23
C THR A 141 -5.47 -14.70 5.76
N VAL A 142 -5.59 -13.52 5.15
CA VAL A 142 -6.80 -13.09 4.44
C VAL A 142 -6.63 -13.32 2.95
N SER A 143 -7.67 -13.79 2.27
CA SER A 143 -7.56 -14.14 0.85
C SER A 143 -8.89 -14.07 0.12
N ASN A 144 -8.83 -13.82 -1.19
CA ASN A 144 -10.01 -13.95 -2.05
C ASN A 144 -9.60 -14.27 -3.50
N ILE A 145 -10.58 -14.57 -4.31
CA ILE A 145 -10.49 -14.62 -5.77
C ILE A 145 -11.25 -13.42 -6.30
N ASP A 146 -10.52 -12.48 -6.91
CA ASP A 146 -11.17 -11.37 -7.61
C ASP A 146 -12.01 -11.91 -8.77
N LEU A 147 -13.29 -11.58 -8.78
CA LEU A 147 -14.23 -12.16 -9.75
C LEU A 147 -14.03 -11.59 -11.16
N THR A 148 -13.54 -10.37 -11.30
CA THR A 148 -13.28 -9.75 -12.61
C THR A 148 -12.09 -10.40 -13.31
N SER A 149 -11.01 -10.59 -12.58
CA SER A 149 -9.75 -11.16 -13.09
C SER A 149 -9.66 -12.67 -12.91
N ARG A 150 -10.46 -13.25 -11.98
CA ARG A 150 -10.37 -14.63 -11.50
C ARG A 150 -8.99 -14.99 -10.92
N ALA A 151 -8.17 -14.00 -10.64
CA ALA A 151 -6.89 -14.19 -10.00
C ALA A 151 -7.07 -14.32 -8.47
N ARG A 152 -6.19 -15.08 -7.85
CA ARG A 152 -6.17 -15.24 -6.39
C ARG A 152 -5.16 -14.29 -5.78
N TRP A 153 -5.53 -13.72 -4.67
CA TRP A 153 -4.63 -13.01 -3.77
C TRP A 153 -4.74 -13.57 -2.36
N ALA A 154 -3.66 -13.44 -1.60
CA ALA A 154 -3.64 -13.69 -0.17
C ALA A 154 -2.63 -12.77 0.49
N ILE A 155 -2.97 -12.28 1.68
CA ILE A 155 -2.05 -11.55 2.55
C ILE A 155 -1.97 -12.30 3.87
N THR A 156 -0.76 -12.68 4.24
CA THR A 156 -0.49 -13.24 5.55
C THR A 156 0.10 -12.15 6.43
N ILE A 157 -0.60 -11.82 7.49
CA ILE A 157 -0.25 -10.85 8.51
C ILE A 157 0.30 -11.65 9.68
N GLY A 158 1.55 -11.41 10.08
CA GLY A 158 2.25 -12.21 11.07
C GLY A 158 2.89 -11.38 12.18
N LEU A 159 3.00 -11.97 13.35
CA LEU A 159 3.84 -11.50 14.45
C LEU A 159 4.80 -12.60 14.87
N GLU A 160 6.00 -12.20 15.27
CA GLU A 160 7.04 -13.05 15.83
C GLU A 160 7.24 -12.74 17.33
N PRO A 161 7.70 -13.69 18.15
CA PRO A 161 7.97 -13.44 19.56
C PRO A 161 9.03 -12.35 19.75
N GLY A 162 8.69 -11.31 20.52
CA GLY A 162 9.62 -10.21 20.83
C GLY A 162 9.97 -9.30 19.63
N ASP A 163 9.29 -9.45 18.50
CA ASP A 163 9.44 -8.58 17.33
C ASP A 163 8.31 -7.51 17.32
N PRO A 164 8.63 -6.21 17.34
CA PRO A 164 7.64 -5.13 17.29
C PRO A 164 7.08 -4.89 15.89
N ARG A 165 7.54 -5.63 14.90
CA ARG A 165 7.22 -5.39 13.49
C ARG A 165 6.01 -6.21 13.07
N LEU A 166 5.12 -5.58 12.30
CA LEU A 166 4.04 -6.25 11.60
C LEU A 166 4.57 -6.80 10.28
N HIS A 167 4.60 -8.11 10.14
CA HIS A 167 5.02 -8.81 8.93
C HIS A 167 3.84 -8.99 7.98
N GLN A 168 4.06 -8.68 6.70
CA GLN A 168 3.08 -8.79 5.64
C GLN A 168 3.65 -9.61 4.48
N HIS A 169 3.15 -10.82 4.28
CA HIS A 169 3.50 -11.63 3.11
C HIS A 169 2.40 -11.51 2.06
N VAL A 170 2.77 -11.07 0.87
CA VAL A 170 1.86 -10.90 -0.26
C VAL A 170 1.98 -12.09 -1.20
N TYR A 171 0.87 -12.67 -1.58
CA TYR A 171 0.77 -13.74 -2.58
C TYR A 171 -0.25 -13.38 -3.65
N LEU A 172 0.18 -13.38 -4.92
CA LEU A 172 -0.67 -13.16 -6.09
C LEU A 172 -0.55 -14.34 -7.04
N ARG A 173 -1.67 -14.80 -7.63
CA ARG A 173 -1.67 -15.87 -8.62
C ARG A 173 -2.62 -15.60 -9.76
N ASN A 174 -2.10 -15.54 -10.98
CA ASN A 174 -2.90 -15.66 -12.18
C ASN A 174 -3.37 -17.13 -12.34
N ARG A 175 -4.68 -17.36 -12.28
CA ARG A 175 -5.27 -18.71 -12.41
C ARG A 175 -5.71 -19.03 -13.84
N MET A 176 -5.51 -18.09 -14.76
CA MET A 176 -6.01 -18.17 -16.12
C MET A 176 -4.94 -18.69 -17.09
N PRO A 177 -5.32 -19.37 -18.18
CA PRO A 177 -4.39 -19.83 -19.21
C PRO A 177 -3.91 -18.73 -20.17
N TRP A 178 -4.11 -17.46 -19.81
CA TRP A 178 -3.66 -16.30 -20.57
C TRP A 178 -2.96 -15.28 -19.69
N ARG A 179 -2.23 -14.35 -20.30
CA ARG A 179 -1.61 -13.22 -19.59
C ARG A 179 -2.70 -12.33 -19.04
N GLN A 180 -2.46 -11.85 -17.80
CA GLN A 180 -3.40 -10.99 -17.10
C GLN A 180 -2.71 -9.77 -16.55
N ARG A 181 -3.25 -8.59 -16.84
CA ARG A 181 -2.81 -7.36 -16.23
C ARG A 181 -3.02 -7.43 -14.72
N TYR A 182 -2.06 -6.90 -13.95
CA TYR A 182 -2.20 -6.76 -12.51
C TYR A 182 -1.64 -5.43 -12.02
N TYR A 183 -2.14 -5.03 -10.89
CA TYR A 183 -1.67 -3.91 -10.09
C TYR A 183 -1.77 -4.33 -8.63
N PHE A 184 -0.83 -3.88 -7.77
CA PHE A 184 -0.85 -4.13 -6.34
C PHE A 184 -0.35 -2.92 -5.58
N TRP A 185 -1.02 -2.59 -4.50
CA TRP A 185 -0.59 -1.62 -3.51
C TRP A 185 -1.28 -1.87 -2.16
N ALA A 186 -0.53 -1.64 -1.07
CA ALA A 186 -1.04 -1.57 0.29
C ALA A 186 -1.22 -0.11 0.68
N ASN A 187 -2.29 0.18 1.42
CA ASN A 187 -2.67 1.52 1.83
C ASN A 187 -2.75 1.59 3.34
N ALA A 188 -1.74 2.18 3.98
CA ALA A 188 -1.70 2.40 5.42
C ALA A 188 -2.16 3.81 5.76
N ALA A 189 -3.28 3.91 6.48
CA ALA A 189 -3.82 5.18 6.97
C ALA A 189 -3.09 5.61 8.25
N LEU A 190 -2.76 6.90 8.36
CA LEU A 190 -2.08 7.50 9.49
C LEU A 190 -2.78 8.80 9.93
N PRO A 191 -2.78 9.17 11.22
CA PRO A 191 -3.34 10.46 11.65
C PRO A 191 -2.65 11.63 10.96
N ALA A 192 -3.44 12.58 10.44
CA ALA A 192 -2.95 13.77 9.77
C ALA A 192 -2.70 14.90 10.77
N LEU A 193 -1.69 14.77 11.62
CA LEU A 193 -1.29 15.78 12.58
C LEU A 193 -0.43 16.87 11.92
N ASP A 194 -0.52 18.11 12.39
CA ASP A 194 0.18 19.26 11.80
C ASP A 194 1.70 19.12 11.75
N ASP A 195 2.28 18.36 12.67
CA ASP A 195 3.70 18.10 12.77
C ASP A 195 4.16 16.82 12.05
N LEU A 196 3.24 16.11 11.39
CA LEU A 196 3.59 14.91 10.62
C LEU A 196 4.65 15.22 9.57
N GLN A 197 5.76 14.53 9.67
CA GLN A 197 6.90 14.56 8.76
C GLN A 197 7.01 13.24 8.00
N LEU A 198 7.04 13.33 6.68
CA LEU A 198 7.25 12.21 5.77
C LEU A 198 8.73 11.95 5.59
N VAL A 199 9.14 10.70 5.62
CA VAL A 199 10.51 10.27 5.38
C VAL A 199 10.53 9.38 4.14
N TYR A 200 10.87 9.99 3.02
CA TYR A 200 11.00 9.33 1.72
C TYR A 200 12.39 9.61 1.15
N PRO A 201 13.22 8.59 0.93
CA PRO A 201 14.55 8.75 0.38
C PRO A 201 14.50 9.00 -1.14
N ALA A 202 14.06 10.19 -1.52
CA ALA A 202 13.82 10.56 -2.92
C ALA A 202 14.25 12.01 -3.19
N HIS A 203 14.61 12.31 -4.45
CA HIS A 203 14.89 13.68 -4.93
C HIS A 203 13.80 14.23 -5.82
N LYS A 204 12.99 13.35 -6.39
CA LYS A 204 11.92 13.69 -7.31
C LYS A 204 10.62 13.05 -6.86
N ALA A 205 9.55 13.76 -7.10
CA ALA A 205 8.22 13.22 -6.92
C ALA A 205 7.32 13.63 -8.09
N ARG A 206 6.34 12.79 -8.40
CA ARG A 206 5.28 13.11 -9.33
C ARG A 206 4.04 13.49 -8.56
N PHE A 207 3.53 14.67 -8.85
CA PHE A 207 2.24 15.16 -8.39
C PHE A 207 1.22 14.99 -9.50
N SER A 208 -0.02 14.65 -9.13
CA SER A 208 -1.09 14.43 -10.11
C SER A 208 -1.39 15.67 -10.97
N ARG A 209 -1.19 16.87 -10.43
CA ARG A 209 -1.52 18.14 -11.09
C ARG A 209 -0.34 18.90 -11.65
N GLU A 210 0.83 18.80 -11.01
CA GLU A 210 2.00 19.63 -11.34
C GLU A 210 3.07 18.88 -12.13
N GLY A 211 2.90 17.56 -12.31
CA GLY A 211 3.89 16.72 -12.97
C GLY A 211 5.06 16.37 -12.04
N ILE A 212 6.27 16.33 -12.59
CA ILE A 212 7.46 15.95 -11.83
C ILE A 212 8.09 17.19 -11.20
N VAL A 213 8.36 17.10 -9.91
CA VAL A 213 8.90 18.19 -9.09
C VAL A 213 10.11 17.70 -8.28
N ASP A 214 10.90 18.64 -7.78
CA ASP A 214 11.94 18.32 -6.79
C ASP A 214 11.30 17.97 -5.45
N TYR A 215 11.90 17.03 -4.72
CA TYR A 215 11.47 16.58 -3.40
C TYR A 215 12.68 16.56 -2.44
N PRO A 216 12.56 16.91 -1.16
CA PRO A 216 11.33 17.41 -0.52
C PRO A 216 11.07 18.90 -0.79
N MET A 217 12.05 19.67 -1.25
CA MET A 217 11.92 21.11 -1.42
C MET A 217 11.45 21.49 -2.83
N TRP A 218 10.27 22.12 -2.94
CA TRP A 218 9.73 22.60 -4.20
C TRP A 218 9.09 23.99 -4.06
N LYS A 219 9.57 24.94 -4.86
CA LYS A 219 9.08 26.35 -4.83
C LYS A 219 9.05 26.96 -3.43
N GLY A 220 10.06 26.66 -2.61
CA GLY A 220 10.19 27.17 -1.25
C GLY A 220 9.28 26.48 -0.21
N ARG A 221 8.58 25.40 -0.59
CA ARG A 221 7.78 24.57 0.33
C ARG A 221 8.48 23.25 0.56
N ASP A 222 8.52 22.80 1.80
CA ASP A 222 8.94 21.47 2.20
C ASP A 222 7.76 20.50 2.07
N LEU A 223 7.80 19.63 1.08
CA LEU A 223 6.75 18.67 0.77
C LEU A 223 6.79 17.43 1.68
N SER A 224 7.79 17.31 2.52
CA SER A 224 7.83 16.27 3.55
C SER A 224 6.90 16.58 4.74
N LEU A 225 6.43 17.82 4.86
CA LEU A 225 5.56 18.24 5.95
C LEU A 225 4.10 18.24 5.53
N TYR A 226 3.26 17.47 6.20
CA TYR A 226 1.82 17.37 5.91
C TYR A 226 1.15 18.76 5.82
N ARG A 227 1.42 19.65 6.77
CA ARG A 227 0.83 21.00 6.81
C ARG A 227 1.07 21.86 5.57
N ASN A 228 2.00 21.48 4.71
CA ASN A 228 2.33 22.17 3.45
C ASN A 228 1.49 21.67 2.24
N HIS A 229 0.56 20.74 2.46
CA HIS A 229 -0.33 20.21 1.43
C HIS A 229 -1.74 20.80 1.59
N ALA A 230 -2.02 21.90 0.90
CA ALA A 230 -3.30 22.61 0.99
C ALA A 230 -4.48 21.81 0.41
N VAL A 231 -4.26 21.11 -0.71
CA VAL A 231 -5.31 20.41 -1.48
C VAL A 231 -5.02 18.92 -1.59
N ALA A 232 -6.06 18.15 -1.90
CA ALA A 232 -5.95 16.71 -2.16
C ALA A 232 -4.89 16.42 -3.23
N ASN A 233 -3.95 15.54 -2.91
CA ASN A 233 -2.81 15.26 -3.76
C ASN A 233 -2.27 13.85 -3.60
N ASP A 234 -1.92 13.26 -4.74
CA ASP A 234 -1.12 12.05 -4.86
C ASP A 234 0.34 12.41 -5.11
N ILE A 235 1.23 11.91 -4.28
CA ILE A 235 2.67 12.14 -4.42
C ILE A 235 3.35 10.79 -4.59
N PHE A 236 3.81 10.51 -5.79
CA PHE A 236 4.62 9.33 -6.09
C PHE A 236 6.07 9.73 -6.06
N THR A 237 6.83 9.20 -5.10
CA THR A 237 8.28 9.41 -5.09
C THR A 237 8.93 8.62 -6.20
N LEU A 238 9.91 9.24 -6.82
CA LEU A 238 10.67 8.70 -7.95
C LEU A 238 12.12 8.54 -7.53
N ASP A 239 12.86 7.71 -8.24
CA ASP A 239 14.29 7.49 -8.03
C ASP A 239 14.66 7.00 -6.62
N VAL A 240 13.76 6.21 -5.99
CA VAL A 240 14.02 5.61 -4.68
C VAL A 240 14.79 4.31 -4.84
N GLU A 241 15.99 4.26 -4.26
CA GLU A 241 16.82 3.05 -4.26
C GLU A 241 16.78 2.27 -2.95
N GLU A 242 16.40 2.96 -1.89
CA GLU A 242 16.32 2.40 -0.55
C GLU A 242 15.06 1.54 -0.38
N ASP A 243 15.18 0.54 0.48
CA ASP A 243 14.10 -0.40 0.78
C ASP A 243 13.08 0.15 1.78
N PHE A 244 13.28 1.38 2.29
CA PHE A 244 12.44 1.98 3.32
C PHE A 244 11.71 3.25 2.87
N PHE A 245 10.65 3.58 3.58
CA PHE A 245 10.01 4.90 3.68
C PHE A 245 9.13 4.93 4.93
N GLY A 246 8.60 6.11 5.28
CA GLY A 246 7.68 6.19 6.41
C GLY A 246 7.42 7.61 6.87
N CYS A 247 7.21 7.77 8.18
CA CYS A 247 6.88 9.06 8.77
C CYS A 247 7.35 9.18 10.22
N TYR A 248 7.27 10.41 10.74
CA TYR A 248 7.50 10.72 12.15
C TYR A 248 6.59 11.86 12.62
N TYR A 249 6.21 11.82 13.88
CA TYR A 249 5.46 12.83 14.63
C TYR A 249 6.36 13.37 15.73
N PRO A 250 7.01 14.52 15.54
CA PRO A 250 7.92 15.09 16.53
C PRO A 250 7.26 15.36 17.89
N GLY A 251 5.99 15.81 17.88
CA GLY A 251 5.25 16.10 19.12
C GLY A 251 4.91 14.87 19.96
N GLU A 252 4.85 13.70 19.34
CA GLU A 252 4.58 12.41 20.00
C GLU A 252 5.86 11.58 20.17
N ASP A 253 6.98 12.05 19.61
CA ASP A 253 8.26 11.32 19.53
C ASP A 253 8.07 9.88 19.04
N ALA A 254 7.26 9.71 17.99
CA ALA A 254 6.88 8.42 17.45
C ALA A 254 6.74 8.45 15.92
N GLY A 255 6.93 7.32 15.28
CA GLY A 255 6.87 7.21 13.82
C GLY A 255 6.66 5.80 13.32
N LEU A 256 6.85 5.64 12.03
CA LEU A 256 6.66 4.38 11.33
C LEU A 256 7.69 4.24 10.22
N VAL A 257 8.28 3.06 10.11
CA VAL A 257 9.08 2.64 8.96
C VAL A 257 8.33 1.53 8.23
N HIS A 258 8.21 1.63 6.92
CA HIS A 258 7.91 0.52 6.02
C HIS A 258 9.21 0.03 5.39
N LEU A 259 9.40 -1.28 5.38
CA LEU A 259 10.55 -1.96 4.78
C LEU A 259 10.08 -3.03 3.79
N ALA A 260 10.60 -2.99 2.58
CA ALA A 260 10.38 -4.01 1.58
C ALA A 260 11.48 -3.98 0.52
N ASP A 261 11.92 -5.14 0.06
CA ASP A 261 12.85 -5.23 -1.07
C ASP A 261 12.29 -4.46 -2.27
N ARG A 262 13.03 -3.45 -2.72
CA ARG A 262 12.66 -2.59 -3.85
C ARG A 262 12.42 -3.35 -5.15
N ALA A 263 12.97 -4.55 -5.31
CA ALA A 263 12.67 -5.40 -6.47
C ALA A 263 11.18 -5.79 -6.51
N HIS A 264 10.51 -5.74 -5.38
CA HIS A 264 9.11 -6.13 -5.21
C HIS A 264 8.19 -4.96 -4.90
N SER A 265 8.63 -3.98 -4.10
CA SER A 265 7.83 -2.83 -3.65
C SER A 265 8.55 -1.51 -4.01
N VAL A 266 8.60 -1.20 -5.30
CA VAL A 266 9.30 -0.02 -5.83
C VAL A 266 8.49 1.26 -5.67
N GLY A 267 7.16 1.18 -5.67
CA GLY A 267 6.27 2.32 -5.56
C GLY A 267 6.12 2.77 -4.11
N LYS A 268 6.54 3.99 -3.81
CA LYS A 268 6.35 4.63 -2.53
C LYS A 268 5.55 5.90 -2.75
N LYS A 269 4.35 5.93 -2.20
CA LYS A 269 3.39 7.00 -2.45
C LYS A 269 2.87 7.55 -1.13
N PHE A 270 2.60 8.85 -1.13
CA PHE A 270 1.85 9.55 -0.11
C PHE A 270 0.56 10.12 -0.71
N PHE A 271 -0.57 10.00 0.01
CA PHE A 271 -1.81 10.67 -0.34
C PHE A 271 -2.32 11.47 0.85
N THR A 272 -2.87 12.65 0.55
CA THR A 272 -3.57 13.49 1.52
C THR A 272 -4.80 14.13 0.88
N TRP A 273 -5.84 14.34 1.66
CA TRP A 273 -6.98 15.18 1.28
C TRP A 273 -6.64 16.69 1.30
N GLY A 274 -5.57 17.07 2.00
CA GLY A 274 -5.15 18.45 2.17
C GLY A 274 -5.73 19.12 3.40
N THR A 275 -5.20 20.31 3.69
CA THR A 275 -5.49 21.07 4.91
C THR A 275 -6.55 22.18 4.73
N GLU A 276 -6.97 22.48 3.47
CA GLU A 276 -8.03 23.45 3.18
C GLU A 276 -9.43 22.81 3.23
N ASP A 277 -10.47 23.65 3.24
CA ASP A 277 -11.88 23.26 3.38
C ASP A 277 -12.29 22.11 2.45
N ALA A 278 -11.82 22.11 1.20
CA ALA A 278 -12.10 21.04 0.23
C ALA A 278 -11.53 19.68 0.63
N GLY A 279 -10.47 19.67 1.42
CA GLY A 279 -9.89 18.47 2.03
C GLY A 279 -10.57 18.11 3.35
N MET A 280 -10.85 19.13 4.16
CA MET A 280 -11.42 18.92 5.49
C MET A 280 -12.85 18.40 5.49
N ILE A 281 -13.62 18.61 4.41
CA ILE A 281 -14.95 17.98 4.25
C ILE A 281 -14.90 16.44 4.32
N TRP A 282 -13.75 15.83 3.98
CA TRP A 282 -13.59 14.38 4.04
C TRP A 282 -13.53 13.83 5.47
N VAL A 283 -13.27 14.67 6.47
CA VAL A 283 -13.42 14.29 7.89
C VAL A 283 -14.88 13.93 8.16
N ASP A 284 -15.80 14.83 7.82
CA ASP A 284 -17.24 14.60 8.03
C ASP A 284 -17.79 13.43 7.20
N LEU A 285 -17.17 13.14 6.04
CA LEU A 285 -17.61 12.05 5.15
C LEU A 285 -17.09 10.67 5.58
N LEU A 286 -15.97 10.58 6.30
CA LEU A 286 -15.27 9.32 6.57
C LEU A 286 -15.22 8.93 8.04
N THR A 287 -15.42 9.86 8.95
CA THR A 287 -15.42 9.60 10.40
C THR A 287 -16.41 10.51 11.12
N ASP A 288 -16.58 10.30 12.41
CA ASP A 288 -17.37 11.18 13.26
C ASP A 288 -16.45 12.09 14.12
N GLU A 289 -15.40 11.54 14.74
CA GLU A 289 -14.58 12.27 15.72
C GLU A 289 -13.06 12.05 15.57
N ASP A 290 -12.60 11.12 14.70
CA ASP A 290 -11.20 10.69 14.67
C ASP A 290 -10.27 11.64 13.87
N GLY A 291 -10.83 12.70 13.27
CA GLY A 291 -10.08 13.71 12.53
C GLY A 291 -9.61 13.25 11.14
N GLN A 292 -8.73 14.05 10.54
CA GLN A 292 -8.20 13.80 9.20
C GLN A 292 -7.12 12.71 9.24
N TYR A 293 -6.97 12.00 8.12
CA TYR A 293 -5.91 11.01 7.92
C TYR A 293 -5.16 11.26 6.61
N VAL A 294 -3.98 10.68 6.52
CA VAL A 294 -3.16 10.57 5.33
C VAL A 294 -2.88 9.12 5.01
N GLU A 295 -2.38 8.83 3.82
CA GLU A 295 -2.05 7.47 3.40
C GLU A 295 -0.58 7.35 3.05
N LEU A 296 0.11 6.39 3.67
CA LEU A 296 1.38 5.87 3.21
C LEU A 296 1.12 4.61 2.39
N GLN A 297 1.54 4.60 1.13
CA GLN A 297 1.22 3.52 0.22
C GLN A 297 2.49 2.85 -0.30
N ALA A 298 2.56 1.53 -0.13
CA ALA A 298 3.58 0.67 -0.71
C ALA A 298 3.00 -0.05 -1.93
N GLY A 299 3.74 -0.09 -3.04
CA GLY A 299 3.19 -0.68 -4.25
C GLY A 299 4.23 -1.31 -5.17
N ARG A 300 3.75 -2.20 -6.02
CA ARG A 300 4.56 -2.94 -6.99
C ARG A 300 5.13 -2.03 -8.09
N PHE A 301 4.53 -0.87 -8.34
CA PHE A 301 4.84 0.00 -9.46
C PHE A 301 5.12 1.43 -9.00
N VAL A 302 5.99 2.12 -9.72
CA VAL A 302 6.41 3.49 -9.38
C VAL A 302 5.24 4.47 -9.34
N ASP A 303 4.26 4.30 -10.23
CA ASP A 303 3.03 5.10 -10.22
C ASP A 303 1.82 4.32 -10.76
N GLN A 304 0.63 4.90 -10.65
CA GLN A 304 -0.63 4.27 -11.07
C GLN A 304 -0.80 4.17 -12.59
N SER A 305 0.03 4.79 -13.41
CA SER A 305 -0.04 4.66 -14.87
C SER A 305 0.67 3.42 -15.40
N ILE A 306 1.50 2.80 -14.55
CA ILE A 306 2.33 1.64 -14.88
C ILE A 306 1.67 0.38 -14.34
N TYR A 307 1.63 -0.65 -15.14
CA TYR A 307 1.18 -1.99 -14.78
C TYR A 307 1.96 -3.03 -15.57
N GLU A 308 1.96 -4.26 -15.10
CA GLU A 308 2.58 -5.42 -15.78
C GLU A 308 1.56 -6.52 -16.01
N PHE A 309 2.00 -7.55 -16.74
CA PHE A 309 1.20 -8.74 -17.00
C PHE A 309 1.81 -9.97 -16.30
N MET A 310 1.00 -10.62 -15.50
CA MET A 310 1.30 -11.98 -15.03
C MET A 310 1.13 -12.97 -16.17
N ARG A 311 2.12 -13.85 -16.36
CA ARG A 311 2.03 -14.97 -17.31
C ARG A 311 0.92 -15.95 -16.91
N PRO A 312 0.45 -16.82 -17.84
CA PRO A 312 -0.47 -17.89 -17.49
C PRO A 312 0.02 -18.69 -16.27
N PHE A 313 -0.85 -18.88 -15.28
CA PHE A 313 -0.61 -19.63 -14.04
C PHE A 313 0.56 -19.15 -13.18
N GLN A 314 1.14 -18.00 -13.50
CA GLN A 314 2.22 -17.40 -12.70
C GLN A 314 1.73 -17.07 -11.29
N GLN A 315 2.59 -17.35 -10.33
CA GLN A 315 2.46 -16.87 -8.96
C GLN A 315 3.63 -15.94 -8.61
N MET A 316 3.38 -15.04 -7.69
CA MET A 316 4.34 -14.08 -7.16
C MET A 316 4.13 -13.97 -5.66
N GLN A 317 5.21 -13.81 -4.93
CA GLN A 317 5.16 -13.59 -3.49
C GLN A 317 6.32 -12.70 -3.07
N TRP A 318 6.10 -11.90 -2.03
CA TRP A 318 7.15 -11.08 -1.40
C TRP A 318 6.74 -10.73 0.03
N HIS A 319 7.68 -10.14 0.76
CA HIS A 319 7.53 -9.76 2.15
C HIS A 319 7.69 -8.26 2.32
N GLU A 320 6.87 -7.66 3.17
CA GLU A 320 6.90 -6.27 3.59
C GLU A 320 6.80 -6.23 5.12
N VAL A 321 7.33 -5.17 5.72
CA VAL A 321 7.34 -4.99 7.17
C VAL A 321 6.91 -3.57 7.51
N TRP A 322 6.04 -3.44 8.52
CA TRP A 322 5.70 -2.16 9.15
C TRP A 322 6.26 -2.16 10.57
N TRP A 323 7.15 -1.22 10.85
CA TRP A 323 7.89 -1.14 12.10
C TRP A 323 7.61 0.20 12.80
N PRO A 324 6.91 0.23 13.98
CA PRO A 324 6.70 1.43 14.76
C PRO A 324 8.01 1.87 15.43
N LEU A 325 8.28 3.17 15.37
CA LEU A 325 9.43 3.82 16.00
C LEU A 325 8.96 4.77 17.09
N HIS A 326 9.79 4.96 18.14
CA HIS A 326 9.56 5.96 19.17
C HIS A 326 10.86 6.32 19.90
N GLY A 327 10.88 7.49 20.57
CA GLY A 327 11.92 7.87 21.50
C GLY A 327 13.29 8.12 20.87
N ILE A 328 13.37 8.46 19.58
CA ILE A 328 14.64 8.75 18.90
C ILE A 328 14.71 10.16 18.29
N GLY A 329 13.71 11.01 18.58
CA GLY A 329 13.69 12.43 18.19
C GLY A 329 13.53 12.68 16.68
N GLY A 330 13.16 11.67 15.87
CA GLY A 330 13.08 11.69 14.42
C GLY A 330 13.73 10.46 13.80
N TRP A 331 13.74 10.35 12.49
CA TRP A 331 14.62 9.41 11.80
C TRP A 331 14.89 9.86 10.36
N VAL A 332 16.04 9.46 9.83
CA VAL A 332 16.50 9.81 8.47
C VAL A 332 16.89 8.58 7.66
N TRP A 333 17.23 7.48 8.33
CA TRP A 333 17.68 6.24 7.69
C TRP A 333 17.24 5.02 8.47
N ALA A 334 16.94 3.94 7.76
CA ALA A 334 16.61 2.66 8.36
C ALA A 334 17.21 1.49 7.57
N SER A 335 17.50 0.42 8.29
CA SER A 335 17.83 -0.91 7.75
C SER A 335 16.81 -1.92 8.25
N ASP A 336 16.99 -3.18 7.93
CA ASP A 336 16.19 -4.29 8.48
C ASP A 336 16.45 -4.54 9.99
N GLU A 337 17.50 -3.92 10.57
CA GLU A 337 17.91 -4.11 11.96
C GLU A 337 17.75 -2.86 12.82
N ALA A 338 17.95 -1.66 12.25
CA ALA A 338 18.06 -0.41 13.00
C ALA A 338 17.41 0.78 12.30
N ALA A 339 16.98 1.77 13.09
CA ALA A 339 16.58 3.10 12.65
C ALA A 339 17.50 4.15 13.28
N LEU A 340 17.83 5.19 12.52
CA LEU A 340 18.74 6.26 12.87
C LEU A 340 18.10 7.62 12.67
N ASN A 341 18.17 8.46 13.70
CA ASN A 341 18.06 9.91 13.60
C ASN A 341 19.45 10.53 13.59
N PHE A 342 19.71 11.40 12.64
CA PHE A 342 20.95 12.19 12.60
C PHE A 342 20.66 13.57 12.04
N ARG A 343 20.89 14.58 12.84
CA ARG A 343 20.73 15.97 12.44
C ARG A 343 21.98 16.76 12.84
N LEU A 344 22.76 17.17 11.84
CA LEU A 344 23.91 18.05 12.07
C LEU A 344 23.43 19.49 12.25
N GLY A 345 23.73 20.07 13.40
CA GLY A 345 23.46 21.45 13.74
C GLY A 345 24.69 22.35 13.57
N GLU A 346 24.54 23.58 14.04
CA GLU A 346 25.64 24.57 14.00
C GLU A 346 26.78 24.14 14.95
N GLU A 347 27.97 24.65 14.69
CA GLU A 347 29.20 24.43 15.47
C GLU A 347 29.63 22.95 15.62
N GLY A 348 29.16 22.06 14.73
CA GLY A 348 29.53 20.64 14.75
C GLY A 348 28.85 19.84 15.86
N ARG A 349 27.73 20.32 16.41
CA ARG A 349 26.86 19.54 17.28
C ARG A 349 25.87 18.74 16.45
N ALA A 350 25.66 17.49 16.80
CA ALA A 350 24.68 16.63 16.12
C ALA A 350 23.72 15.99 17.11
N GLU A 351 22.43 16.03 16.78
CA GLU A 351 21.44 15.19 17.42
C GLU A 351 21.56 13.79 16.82
N VAL A 352 21.71 12.78 17.69
CA VAL A 352 21.82 11.37 17.30
C VAL A 352 20.78 10.56 18.05
N GLY A 353 19.91 9.86 17.33
CA GLY A 353 18.95 8.92 17.88
C GLY A 353 19.10 7.56 17.19
N ALA A 354 18.96 6.48 17.95
CA ALA A 354 19.09 5.13 17.42
C ALA A 354 18.14 4.17 18.13
N MET A 355 17.57 3.24 17.37
CA MET A 355 16.74 2.16 17.88
C MET A 355 16.96 0.91 17.04
N THR A 356 16.83 -0.26 17.67
CA THR A 356 16.83 -1.55 17.00
C THR A 356 15.56 -2.32 17.38
N TRP A 357 15.04 -3.15 16.49
CA TRP A 357 13.85 -3.92 16.81
C TRP A 357 14.14 -5.05 17.82
N ARG A 358 15.31 -5.66 17.75
CA ARG A 358 15.76 -6.62 18.75
C ARG A 358 16.82 -6.02 19.68
N ARG A 359 16.98 -6.64 20.85
CA ARG A 359 17.96 -6.17 21.84
C ARG A 359 19.39 -6.43 21.39
N HIS A 360 20.22 -5.39 21.45
CA HIS A 360 21.65 -5.42 21.26
C HIS A 360 22.34 -4.74 22.45
N GLU A 361 23.08 -5.52 23.24
CA GLU A 361 23.84 -5.00 24.39
C GLU A 361 25.16 -4.36 23.93
N GLY A 362 25.45 -3.18 24.42
CA GLY A 362 26.69 -2.45 24.15
C GLY A 362 26.90 -2.13 22.67
N ALA A 363 25.84 -1.92 21.89
CA ALA A 363 25.93 -1.49 20.51
C ALA A 363 26.75 -0.20 20.40
N ARG A 364 27.64 -0.12 19.44
CA ARG A 364 28.47 1.05 19.18
C ARG A 364 27.80 1.92 18.11
N ILE A 365 27.56 3.17 18.48
CA ILE A 365 27.11 4.20 17.55
C ILE A 365 28.31 5.12 17.31
N ALA A 366 28.68 5.39 16.06
CA ALA A 366 29.85 6.22 15.75
C ALA A 366 29.59 7.16 14.59
N VAL A 367 30.16 8.35 14.66
CA VAL A 367 30.21 9.33 13.57
C VAL A 367 31.65 9.52 13.15
N SER A 368 31.93 9.38 11.86
CA SER A 368 33.28 9.48 11.28
C SER A 368 33.29 10.45 10.12
N ALA A 369 34.42 11.10 9.90
CA ALA A 369 34.75 11.86 8.68
C ALA A 369 35.97 11.23 8.05
N ALA A 370 35.90 10.83 6.78
CA ALA A 370 36.91 10.01 6.12
C ALA A 370 37.29 8.79 7.00
N GLU A 371 38.57 8.64 7.38
CA GLU A 371 39.03 7.52 8.22
C GLU A 371 39.05 7.83 9.73
N SER A 372 38.64 9.05 10.14
CA SER A 372 38.73 9.50 11.54
C SER A 372 37.39 9.44 12.23
N VAL A 373 37.31 8.75 13.36
CA VAL A 373 36.14 8.76 14.25
C VAL A 373 36.11 10.08 14.99
N LEU A 374 35.06 10.87 14.77
CA LEU A 374 34.84 12.15 15.46
C LEU A 374 34.16 11.96 16.82
N TRP A 375 33.24 11.00 16.87
CA TRP A 375 32.51 10.67 18.09
C TRP A 375 32.08 9.20 18.08
N SER A 376 32.02 8.59 19.24
CA SER A 376 31.37 7.29 19.40
C SER A 376 30.90 7.05 20.83
N GLU A 377 29.77 6.35 20.95
CA GLU A 377 29.18 5.96 22.24
C GLU A 377 28.70 4.51 22.16
N ARG A 378 28.61 3.84 23.33
CA ARG A 378 28.04 2.51 23.46
C ARG A 378 26.77 2.57 24.27
N ALA A 379 25.72 1.94 23.76
CA ALA A 379 24.42 1.86 24.41
C ALA A 379 23.79 0.48 24.19
N ASP A 380 22.93 0.09 25.08
CA ASP A 380 22.00 -1.00 24.84
C ASP A 380 20.86 -0.47 23.97
N LEU A 381 20.63 -1.10 22.84
CA LEU A 381 19.56 -0.74 21.91
C LEU A 381 18.49 -1.83 21.89
N ALA A 382 17.23 -1.43 21.90
CA ALA A 382 16.08 -2.30 21.73
C ALA A 382 14.83 -1.48 21.39
N GLN A 383 13.71 -2.12 21.04
CA GLN A 383 12.43 -1.45 20.88
C GLN A 383 12.01 -0.67 22.13
N ASN A 384 12.22 -1.22 23.31
CA ASN A 384 11.91 -0.59 24.60
C ASN A 384 13.11 0.13 25.24
N ALA A 385 14.20 0.32 24.51
CA ALA A 385 15.41 1.03 24.93
C ALA A 385 15.97 1.86 23.77
N PRO A 386 15.23 2.90 23.31
CA PRO A 386 15.73 3.84 22.34
C PRO A 386 16.87 4.67 22.94
N PHE A 387 17.80 5.10 22.10
CA PHE A 387 18.93 5.92 22.47
C PHE A 387 18.83 7.30 21.83
N THR A 388 19.08 8.36 22.60
CA THR A 388 19.23 9.72 22.08
C THR A 388 20.35 10.45 22.78
N THR A 389 21.10 11.27 22.05
CA THR A 389 22.14 12.13 22.60
C THR A 389 22.39 13.34 21.70
N THR A 390 23.07 14.35 22.25
CA THR A 390 23.68 15.43 21.47
C THR A 390 25.18 15.21 21.44
N ALA A 391 25.70 14.82 20.29
CA ALA A 391 27.14 14.56 20.09
C ALA A 391 27.86 15.86 19.72
N ASP A 392 29.01 16.11 20.34
CA ASP A 392 29.95 17.16 19.93
C ASP A 392 30.97 16.56 18.95
N LEU A 393 30.81 16.86 17.67
CA LEU A 393 31.70 16.37 16.60
C LEU A 393 32.83 17.34 16.28
N GLY A 394 32.79 18.55 16.88
CA GLY A 394 33.76 19.61 16.67
C GLY A 394 33.75 20.24 15.27
N GLU A 395 34.63 21.20 15.04
CA GLU A 395 34.76 21.91 13.75
C GLU A 395 35.09 20.97 12.56
N ALA A 396 35.63 19.78 12.81
CA ALA A 396 35.95 18.85 11.73
C ALA A 396 34.66 18.37 11.02
N ALA A 397 33.55 18.23 11.71
CA ALA A 397 32.27 17.83 11.13
C ALA A 397 31.72 18.90 10.18
N THR A 398 31.87 20.21 10.51
CA THR A 398 31.35 21.30 9.67
C THR A 398 32.16 21.52 8.39
N ARG A 399 33.38 20.95 8.31
CA ARG A 399 34.28 21.03 7.17
C ARG A 399 34.32 19.75 6.34
N ALA A 400 33.75 18.66 6.84
CA ALA A 400 33.72 17.39 6.14
C ALA A 400 32.75 17.46 4.96
N GLU A 401 33.14 16.91 3.81
CA GLU A 401 32.26 16.75 2.66
C GLU A 401 31.21 15.69 2.96
N GLU A 402 31.58 14.65 3.72
CA GLU A 402 30.72 13.54 4.13
C GLU A 402 30.97 13.15 5.58
N LEU A 403 29.91 12.82 6.30
CA LEU A 403 29.94 12.15 7.59
C LEU A 403 29.33 10.75 7.46
N VAL A 404 30.00 9.77 8.03
CA VAL A 404 29.48 8.40 8.07
C VAL A 404 29.02 8.08 9.48
N VAL A 405 27.74 7.72 9.63
CA VAL A 405 27.19 7.23 10.89
C VAL A 405 27.01 5.72 10.81
N THR A 406 27.55 4.99 11.78
CA THR A 406 27.39 3.52 11.86
C THR A 406 26.79 3.11 13.18
N ILE A 407 25.96 2.06 13.14
CA ILE A 407 25.49 1.31 14.31
C ILE A 407 26.03 -0.11 14.16
N GLU A 408 26.81 -0.54 15.14
CA GLU A 408 27.48 -1.86 15.15
C GLU A 408 27.15 -2.62 16.43
N ALA A 409 26.86 -3.90 16.32
CA ALA A 409 26.71 -4.79 17.46
C ALA A 409 27.14 -6.22 17.13
N GLY A 410 27.70 -6.93 18.09
CA GLY A 410 28.14 -8.31 17.91
C GLY A 410 29.15 -8.53 16.79
N GLY A 411 29.97 -7.50 16.46
CA GLY A 411 30.93 -7.53 15.35
C GLY A 411 30.31 -7.37 13.94
N ARG A 412 29.03 -6.99 13.85
CA ARG A 412 28.33 -6.69 12.59
C ARG A 412 27.93 -5.23 12.53
N GLU A 413 27.99 -4.65 11.35
CA GLU A 413 27.34 -3.38 11.04
C GLU A 413 25.84 -3.64 10.87
N LEU A 414 25.01 -2.97 11.68
CA LEU A 414 23.55 -3.05 11.63
C LEU A 414 22.96 -1.98 10.72
N LEU A 415 23.61 -0.79 10.69
CA LEU A 415 23.19 0.32 9.85
C LEU A 415 24.43 1.17 9.51
N ARG A 416 24.43 1.65 8.27
CA ARG A 416 25.37 2.65 7.76
C ARG A 416 24.61 3.75 7.05
N TYR A 417 24.91 5.01 7.41
CA TYR A 417 24.34 6.20 6.82
C TYR A 417 25.42 7.17 6.43
N VAL A 418 25.34 7.75 5.27
CA VAL A 418 26.23 8.81 4.79
C VAL A 418 25.47 10.13 4.77
N HIS A 419 26.03 11.16 5.39
CA HIS A 419 25.43 12.49 5.48
C HIS A 419 26.31 13.53 4.75
N PRO A 420 25.75 14.39 3.87
CA PRO A 420 24.37 14.34 3.40
C PRO A 420 24.12 13.08 2.55
N PRO A 421 22.90 12.54 2.58
CA PRO A 421 22.62 11.36 1.79
C PRO A 421 22.76 11.71 0.29
N GLU A 422 23.67 11.05 -0.39
CA GLU A 422 23.61 10.99 -1.83
C GLU A 422 22.54 9.95 -2.18
N HIS A 423 21.33 10.40 -2.34
CA HIS A 423 20.35 9.60 -3.03
C HIS A 423 20.83 9.50 -4.47
N THR A 424 21.26 8.34 -4.87
CA THR A 424 21.92 8.09 -6.13
C THR A 424 21.12 8.73 -7.27
N LYS A 425 21.79 9.58 -8.04
CA LYS A 425 21.24 10.14 -9.29
C LYS A 425 21.16 9.03 -10.32
N HIS A 426 20.28 8.06 -10.13
CA HIS A 426 19.98 7.16 -11.22
C HIS A 426 19.40 7.96 -12.38
N PRO A 427 19.82 7.68 -13.62
CA PRO A 427 19.06 8.11 -14.78
C PRO A 427 17.65 7.60 -14.54
N SER A 428 16.79 8.51 -14.22
CA SER A 428 15.51 8.27 -13.62
C SER A 428 14.73 7.30 -14.51
N VAL A 429 13.88 6.51 -13.89
CA VAL A 429 12.71 5.89 -14.53
C VAL A 429 11.94 6.89 -15.41
N LEU A 430 12.25 8.19 -15.31
CA LEU A 430 11.77 9.32 -16.08
C LEU A 430 12.45 9.49 -17.43
N GLU A 431 13.74 9.16 -17.55
CA GLU A 431 14.49 9.18 -18.81
C GLU A 431 14.32 7.87 -19.58
N THR A 432 14.09 6.78 -18.86
CA THR A 432 13.72 5.48 -19.42
C THR A 432 12.20 5.29 -19.41
N GLY A 433 11.41 6.25 -19.88
CA GLY A 433 9.97 6.09 -20.07
C GLY A 433 9.56 4.79 -20.78
N GLU A 434 10.52 4.02 -21.11
CA GLU A 434 10.59 2.64 -21.53
C GLU A 434 11.40 1.82 -20.52
N ARG A 435 10.81 1.49 -19.35
CA ARG A 435 11.08 0.14 -18.88
C ARG A 435 10.76 -0.75 -20.06
N ASP A 436 11.58 -1.76 -20.35
CA ASP A 436 11.27 -2.83 -21.31
C ASP A 436 9.84 -3.32 -21.10
N ARG A 437 8.89 -2.50 -21.53
CA ARG A 437 7.59 -3.03 -21.87
C ARG A 437 7.95 -4.02 -22.98
N PRO A 438 7.81 -5.31 -22.77
CA PRO A 438 7.94 -6.20 -23.89
C PRO A 438 7.07 -5.59 -24.98
N GLU A 439 7.64 -5.34 -26.16
CA GLU A 439 6.88 -4.77 -27.26
C GLU A 439 5.55 -5.50 -27.29
N PRO A 440 4.43 -4.78 -27.37
CA PRO A 440 3.13 -5.42 -27.30
C PRO A 440 3.10 -6.47 -28.41
N THR A 441 2.87 -7.72 -28.04
CA THR A 441 2.78 -8.85 -28.98
C THR A 441 2.01 -8.36 -30.21
N PRO A 442 2.55 -8.44 -31.44
CA PRO A 442 1.82 -8.04 -32.63
C PRO A 442 0.43 -8.69 -32.65
N GLU A 443 -0.59 -7.99 -33.13
CA GLU A 443 -1.97 -8.50 -33.09
C GLU A 443 -2.09 -9.88 -33.74
N GLU A 444 -1.30 -10.13 -34.79
CA GLU A 444 -1.28 -11.40 -35.50
C GLU A 444 -0.80 -12.57 -34.63
N GLN A 445 -0.03 -12.28 -33.60
CA GLN A 445 0.54 -13.26 -32.68
C GLN A 445 -0.21 -13.34 -31.36
N CYS A 446 -1.14 -12.41 -31.08
CA CYS A 446 -1.93 -12.42 -29.85
C CYS A 446 -2.83 -13.65 -29.77
N THR A 447 -2.95 -14.24 -28.61
CA THR A 447 -4.02 -15.21 -28.33
C THR A 447 -5.38 -14.52 -28.26
N ALA A 448 -6.47 -15.28 -28.38
CA ALA A 448 -7.83 -14.74 -28.19
C ALA A 448 -7.99 -14.05 -26.82
N GLY A 449 -7.41 -14.60 -25.77
CA GLY A 449 -7.40 -14.00 -24.43
C GLY A 449 -6.64 -12.66 -24.36
N GLU A 450 -5.51 -12.55 -25.04
CA GLU A 450 -4.75 -11.28 -25.12
C GLU A 450 -5.50 -10.20 -25.89
N LEU A 451 -6.16 -10.56 -26.97
CA LEU A 451 -7.03 -9.66 -27.73
C LEU A 451 -8.22 -9.19 -26.89
N HIS A 452 -8.84 -10.09 -26.12
CA HIS A 452 -9.91 -9.73 -25.17
C HIS A 452 -9.41 -8.69 -24.14
N LEU A 453 -8.22 -8.86 -23.57
CA LEU A 453 -7.67 -7.90 -22.60
C LEU A 453 -7.41 -6.53 -23.24
N ARG A 454 -6.89 -6.49 -24.46
CA ARG A 454 -6.73 -5.24 -25.23
C ARG A 454 -8.07 -4.57 -25.53
N ALA A 455 -9.07 -5.36 -25.87
CA ALA A 455 -10.42 -4.86 -26.09
C ALA A 455 -11.02 -4.22 -24.83
N LEU A 456 -10.86 -4.86 -23.66
CA LEU A 456 -11.26 -4.29 -22.38
C LEU A 456 -10.53 -2.97 -22.10
N GLU A 457 -9.24 -2.90 -22.40
CA GLU A 457 -8.47 -1.66 -22.24
C GLU A 457 -8.96 -0.56 -23.18
N ALA A 458 -9.19 -0.89 -24.46
CA ALA A 458 -9.72 0.06 -25.43
C ALA A 458 -11.10 0.59 -24.99
N GLU A 459 -11.98 -0.28 -24.47
CA GLU A 459 -13.27 0.14 -23.94
C GLU A 459 -13.14 1.04 -22.70
N LEU A 460 -12.22 0.73 -21.78
CA LEU A 460 -11.94 1.55 -20.60
C LEU A 460 -11.56 2.99 -20.97
N TRP A 461 -10.81 3.15 -22.05
CA TRP A 461 -10.42 4.46 -22.60
C TRP A 461 -11.45 5.08 -23.55
N GLY A 462 -12.63 4.49 -23.67
CA GLY A 462 -13.72 4.98 -24.53
C GLY A 462 -13.51 4.73 -26.03
N ARG A 463 -12.48 3.95 -26.43
CA ARG A 463 -12.17 3.58 -27.82
C ARG A 463 -13.05 2.41 -28.27
N ARG A 464 -14.35 2.65 -28.37
CA ARG A 464 -15.38 1.60 -28.54
C ARG A 464 -15.26 0.82 -29.84
N GLU A 465 -14.92 1.46 -30.94
CA GLU A 465 -14.77 0.79 -32.26
C GLU A 465 -13.54 -0.12 -32.26
N GLU A 466 -12.46 0.30 -31.62
CA GLU A 466 -11.27 -0.54 -31.42
C GLU A 466 -11.58 -1.73 -30.53
N ALA A 467 -12.29 -1.53 -29.43
CA ALA A 467 -12.71 -2.61 -28.54
C ALA A 467 -13.55 -3.66 -29.30
N ARG A 468 -14.52 -3.21 -30.11
CA ARG A 468 -15.33 -4.09 -30.94
C ARG A 468 -14.47 -4.94 -31.87
N ARG A 469 -13.62 -4.29 -32.65
CA ARG A 469 -12.72 -4.97 -33.60
C ARG A 469 -11.85 -6.02 -32.92
N LEU A 470 -11.31 -5.70 -31.77
CA LEU A 470 -10.46 -6.63 -31.00
C LEU A 470 -11.24 -7.82 -30.45
N TRP A 471 -12.49 -7.63 -29.98
CA TRP A 471 -13.34 -8.76 -29.57
C TRP A 471 -13.77 -9.62 -30.77
N GLU A 472 -14.10 -9.03 -31.90
CA GLU A 472 -14.41 -9.76 -33.14
C GLU A 472 -13.19 -10.62 -33.55
N LEU A 473 -11.99 -10.03 -33.56
CA LEU A 473 -10.76 -10.75 -33.86
C LEU A 473 -10.45 -11.85 -32.83
N ALA A 474 -10.78 -11.61 -31.56
CA ALA A 474 -10.66 -12.64 -30.52
C ALA A 474 -11.56 -13.85 -30.80
N LEU A 475 -12.81 -13.60 -31.26
CA LEU A 475 -13.77 -14.66 -31.61
C LEU A 475 -13.41 -15.40 -32.90
N GLU A 476 -12.73 -14.74 -33.86
CA GLU A 476 -12.16 -15.42 -35.03
C GLU A 476 -11.12 -16.46 -34.64
N ARG A 477 -10.38 -16.23 -33.54
CA ARG A 477 -9.35 -17.17 -33.03
C ARG A 477 -9.90 -18.22 -32.11
N ASP A 478 -10.89 -17.85 -31.30
CA ASP A 478 -11.57 -18.74 -30.36
C ASP A 478 -13.04 -18.34 -30.26
N SER A 479 -13.87 -18.95 -31.07
CA SER A 479 -15.32 -18.73 -31.10
C SER A 479 -16.02 -19.14 -29.79
N ALA A 480 -15.35 -19.90 -28.93
CA ALA A 480 -15.84 -20.31 -27.62
C ALA A 480 -15.41 -19.37 -26.49
N LEU A 481 -14.77 -18.24 -26.80
CA LEU A 481 -14.40 -17.25 -25.78
C LEU A 481 -15.64 -16.45 -25.32
N GLY A 482 -16.40 -17.00 -24.37
CA GLY A 482 -17.65 -16.43 -23.84
C GLY A 482 -17.50 -14.96 -23.41
N ARG A 483 -16.34 -14.60 -22.82
CA ARG A 483 -16.07 -13.21 -22.38
C ARG A 483 -16.00 -12.20 -23.53
N ALA A 484 -15.57 -12.59 -24.73
CA ALA A 484 -15.60 -11.72 -25.88
C ALA A 484 -17.06 -11.49 -26.36
N HIS A 485 -17.88 -12.52 -26.30
CA HIS A 485 -19.33 -12.38 -26.52
C HIS A 485 -19.99 -11.45 -25.49
N VAL A 486 -19.63 -11.56 -24.20
CA VAL A 486 -20.10 -10.61 -23.17
C VAL A 486 -19.68 -9.18 -23.52
N GLY A 487 -18.40 -8.96 -23.87
CA GLY A 487 -17.92 -7.63 -24.26
C GLY A 487 -18.69 -7.01 -25.43
N LEU A 488 -18.90 -7.78 -26.51
CA LEU A 488 -19.69 -7.35 -27.66
C LEU A 488 -21.15 -7.11 -27.30
N GLY A 489 -21.75 -8.01 -26.52
CA GLY A 489 -23.13 -7.88 -26.07
C GLY A 489 -23.39 -6.63 -25.23
N LEU A 490 -22.52 -6.33 -24.26
CA LEU A 490 -22.60 -5.11 -23.47
C LEU A 490 -22.37 -3.84 -24.32
N LEU A 491 -21.42 -3.89 -25.26
CA LEU A 491 -21.16 -2.78 -26.17
C LEU A 491 -22.39 -2.51 -27.07
N ASP A 492 -23.03 -3.55 -27.62
CA ASP A 492 -24.25 -3.46 -28.38
C ASP A 492 -25.42 -2.93 -27.57
N TYR A 493 -25.59 -3.41 -26.36
CA TYR A 493 -26.63 -2.94 -25.44
C TYR A 493 -26.50 -1.42 -25.20
N ARG A 494 -25.30 -0.95 -24.87
CA ARG A 494 -25.02 0.47 -24.62
C ARG A 494 -25.22 1.35 -25.85
N GLN A 495 -25.18 0.77 -27.05
CA GLN A 495 -25.41 1.45 -28.33
C GLN A 495 -26.87 1.29 -28.82
N GLY A 496 -27.76 0.68 -28.02
CA GLY A 496 -29.15 0.47 -28.35
C GLY A 496 -29.40 -0.64 -29.38
N ARG A 497 -28.38 -1.45 -29.69
CA ARG A 497 -28.52 -2.59 -30.63
C ARG A 497 -28.96 -3.84 -29.88
N PHE A 498 -30.15 -3.79 -29.31
CA PHE A 498 -30.64 -4.79 -28.35
C PHE A 498 -30.70 -6.22 -28.90
N GLU A 499 -31.07 -6.41 -30.19
CA GLU A 499 -31.12 -7.75 -30.76
C GLU A 499 -29.73 -8.36 -30.95
N ALA A 500 -28.75 -7.59 -31.39
CA ALA A 500 -27.35 -8.04 -31.46
C ALA A 500 -26.78 -8.35 -30.06
N ALA A 501 -27.09 -7.48 -29.10
CA ALA A 501 -26.71 -7.69 -27.69
C ALA A 501 -27.27 -9.02 -27.17
N ARG A 502 -28.55 -9.28 -27.37
CA ARG A 502 -29.22 -10.52 -26.97
C ARG A 502 -28.58 -11.76 -27.60
N GLN A 503 -28.21 -11.70 -28.89
CA GLN A 503 -27.55 -12.81 -29.56
C GLN A 503 -26.18 -13.12 -28.96
N HIS A 504 -25.36 -12.10 -28.75
CA HIS A 504 -24.03 -12.29 -28.14
C HIS A 504 -24.14 -12.79 -26.68
N LEU A 505 -25.00 -12.19 -25.88
CA LEU A 505 -25.17 -12.58 -24.49
C LEU A 505 -25.73 -14.01 -24.36
N GLN A 506 -26.65 -14.41 -25.25
CA GLN A 506 -27.16 -15.79 -25.29
C GLN A 506 -26.03 -16.78 -25.62
N GLN A 507 -25.17 -16.47 -26.60
CA GLN A 507 -24.02 -17.31 -26.91
C GLN A 507 -23.06 -17.44 -25.72
N ALA A 508 -22.82 -16.33 -24.99
CA ALA A 508 -22.01 -16.39 -23.79
C ALA A 508 -22.61 -17.30 -22.69
N VAL A 509 -23.93 -17.25 -22.48
CA VAL A 509 -24.63 -18.14 -21.54
C VAL A 509 -24.55 -19.61 -21.98
N ASP A 510 -24.69 -19.88 -23.28
CA ASP A 510 -24.64 -21.23 -23.83
C ASP A 510 -23.22 -21.83 -23.69
N LEU A 511 -22.17 -20.99 -23.78
CA LEU A 511 -20.78 -21.39 -23.58
C LEU A 511 -20.42 -21.55 -22.09
N ASP A 512 -20.93 -20.69 -21.23
CA ASP A 512 -20.74 -20.76 -19.78
C ASP A 512 -22.02 -20.36 -19.04
N ARG A 513 -22.80 -21.36 -18.66
CA ARG A 513 -24.05 -21.14 -17.89
C ARG A 513 -23.84 -20.51 -16.52
N HIS A 514 -22.60 -20.39 -16.05
CA HIS A 514 -22.24 -19.70 -14.81
C HIS A 514 -21.70 -18.28 -15.04
N ASP A 515 -21.64 -17.83 -16.31
CA ASP A 515 -21.32 -16.44 -16.59
C ASP A 515 -22.54 -15.55 -16.28
N TYR A 516 -22.46 -14.87 -15.14
CA TYR A 516 -23.55 -14.01 -14.68
C TYR A 516 -23.70 -12.75 -15.53
N ALA A 517 -22.60 -12.23 -16.18
CA ALA A 517 -22.69 -11.07 -17.07
C ALA A 517 -23.63 -11.28 -18.24
N ALA A 518 -23.53 -12.46 -18.79
CA ALA A 518 -24.35 -12.83 -19.92
C ALA A 518 -25.83 -13.02 -19.55
N LYS A 519 -26.15 -13.28 -18.28
CA LYS A 519 -27.52 -13.56 -17.84
C LYS A 519 -28.33 -12.32 -17.51
N TYR A 520 -27.66 -11.24 -17.11
CA TYR A 520 -28.30 -9.96 -16.84
C TYR A 520 -28.50 -9.15 -18.13
#